data_0c9969748c8deff2454ca9eaa92107e4
#
_entry.id   0c9969748c8deff2454ca9eaa92107e4
#
_cell.length_a   1.000
_cell.length_b   1.000
_cell.length_c   1.000
_cell.angle_alpha   90.00
_cell.angle_beta   90.00
_cell.angle_gamma   90.00
#
_symmetry.space_group_name_H-M   'P 1'
#
loop_
_entity.id
_entity.type
_entity.pdbx_description
1 polymer ?
#
loop_
_entity_poly.entity_id
_entity_poly.type
_entity_poly.pdbx_seq_one_letter_code
_entity_poly.pdbx_strand_id
1 'polypeptide(L)'
;MILVALVAIAPRVARAATPTEGFVPLGEAHSFKDAPTTVYEWRFEDVRGTSPFDKIGLHHVAVGKEPPSDPAMVILYLPGTNMNGVVAPDDVKHSLALYLASHGVDFWAMDYRTHYVPPDKTGDDLKELKGWTYDLFASDIEQAVNFVCAHTHHGKIVLAGFSRGVTNEYLYTALHPENVAGIVALDGFISSRAPKEPPADGDYADDIGGAHLTYDKRKALMELVIGNPDGPAPIPKYKTARENLEHVVRDAGGVFGGHGGLANPPDKSDAVELAKLLITYDRYWPKVQDFENPFTPDRLAALKKSGVPVIAFASTNIAPNWPSMVEEAAHSTGSANVRFTKFNGDGHLDVLVGNDSEEMVFAPTLEFIKRHRK
;
A
#
# COMPACT_ATOMS: atom_id res chain seq x y z
N MET A 1 23.12 48.08 34.23
CA MET A 1 23.26 47.84 32.79
C MET A 1 22.55 46.50 32.51
N ILE A 2 21.28 46.57 32.12
CA ILE A 2 20.44 45.39 31.89
C ILE A 2 20.49 45.09 30.37
N LEU A 3 21.06 43.93 30.02
CA LEU A 3 21.14 43.48 28.63
C LEU A 3 19.82 42.84 28.27
N VAL A 4 19.01 43.51 27.43
CA VAL A 4 17.75 42.96 26.86
C VAL A 4 18.16 42.19 25.60
N ALA A 5 18.04 40.84 25.64
CA ALA A 5 18.19 40.01 24.48
C ALA A 5 16.93 40.09 23.62
N LEU A 6 17.03 40.72 22.46
CA LEU A 6 15.99 40.66 21.41
C LEU A 6 16.04 39.24 20.77
N VAL A 7 15.02 38.44 21.04
CA VAL A 7 14.76 37.22 20.30
C VAL A 7 14.09 37.62 18.98
N ALA A 8 14.85 37.56 17.89
CA ALA A 8 14.28 37.73 16.54
C ALA A 8 13.41 36.51 16.18
N ILE A 9 12.10 36.70 16.22
CA ILE A 9 11.14 35.76 15.67
C ILE A 9 11.20 35.88 14.14
N ALA A 10 11.88 34.95 13.49
CA ALA A 10 11.83 34.86 12.03
C ALA A 10 10.38 34.61 11.58
N PRO A 11 9.88 35.35 10.59
CA PRO A 11 8.55 35.10 10.08
C PRO A 11 8.52 33.68 9.45
N ARG A 12 7.60 32.82 9.93
CA ARG A 12 7.22 31.61 9.21
C ARG A 12 6.73 32.05 7.83
N VAL A 13 7.53 31.82 6.81
CA VAL A 13 7.08 31.91 5.43
C VAL A 13 6.02 30.82 5.27
N ALA A 14 4.76 31.21 5.27
CA ALA A 14 3.68 30.35 4.84
C ALA A 14 4.03 29.90 3.41
N ARG A 15 4.34 28.60 3.25
CA ARG A 15 4.54 27.99 1.94
C ARG A 15 3.23 28.22 1.18
N ALA A 16 3.26 29.01 0.11
CA ALA A 16 2.12 29.17 -0.77
C ALA A 16 1.65 27.78 -1.17
N ALA A 17 0.36 27.49 -0.98
CA ALA A 17 -0.25 26.27 -1.48
C ALA A 17 0.07 26.13 -2.97
N THR A 18 0.83 25.11 -3.32
CA THR A 18 1.07 24.77 -4.73
C THR A 18 -0.31 24.43 -5.32
N PRO A 19 -0.61 24.88 -6.54
CA PRO A 19 -1.90 24.57 -7.17
C PRO A 19 -2.12 23.05 -7.17
N THR A 20 -3.33 22.62 -6.97
CA THR A 20 -3.82 21.23 -7.12
C THR A 20 -3.86 20.81 -8.60
N GLU A 21 -2.95 21.34 -9.41
CA GLU A 21 -2.81 20.98 -10.81
C GLU A 21 -2.33 19.55 -10.92
N GLY A 22 -3.16 18.70 -11.56
CA GLY A 22 -2.81 17.33 -11.90
C GLY A 22 -3.97 16.36 -11.67
N PHE A 23 -4.43 16.18 -10.44
CA PHE A 23 -5.51 15.23 -10.16
C PHE A 23 -6.89 15.76 -10.55
N VAL A 24 -7.56 15.01 -11.44
CA VAL A 24 -8.93 15.28 -11.87
C VAL A 24 -9.87 14.18 -11.36
N PRO A 25 -11.09 14.52 -10.91
CA PRO A 25 -12.05 13.52 -10.46
C PRO A 25 -12.54 12.65 -11.62
N LEU A 26 -12.75 11.36 -11.34
CA LEU A 26 -13.23 10.37 -12.30
C LEU A 26 -14.65 9.90 -11.95
N GLY A 27 -15.62 10.30 -12.75
CA GLY A 27 -17.00 9.82 -12.64
C GLY A 27 -17.72 10.22 -11.34
N GLU A 28 -18.75 9.44 -10.99
CA GLU A 28 -19.54 9.61 -9.77
C GLU A 28 -18.96 8.78 -8.63
N ALA A 29 -19.24 9.18 -7.38
CA ALA A 29 -18.85 8.44 -6.20
C ALA A 29 -19.56 7.07 -6.14
N HIS A 30 -18.80 6.04 -5.82
CA HIS A 30 -19.32 4.71 -5.50
C HIS A 30 -19.71 4.63 -4.03
N SER A 31 -20.77 3.89 -3.68
CA SER A 31 -21.22 3.71 -2.29
C SER A 31 -21.15 2.26 -1.85
N PHE A 32 -20.61 2.04 -0.63
CA PHE A 32 -20.57 0.75 0.04
C PHE A 32 -21.71 0.64 1.04
N LYS A 33 -22.56 -0.41 0.90
CA LYS A 33 -23.78 -0.57 1.70
C LYS A 33 -23.59 -1.41 2.96
N ASP A 34 -22.55 -2.22 3.03
CA ASP A 34 -22.31 -3.17 4.12
C ASP A 34 -21.53 -2.55 5.30
N ALA A 35 -21.19 -1.27 5.21
CA ALA A 35 -20.60 -0.52 6.31
C ALA A 35 -21.66 -0.08 7.33
N PRO A 36 -21.32 0.07 8.64
CA PRO A 36 -22.23 0.58 9.67
C PRO A 36 -22.85 1.94 9.33
N THR A 37 -22.12 2.72 8.55
CA THR A 37 -22.53 4.00 7.96
C THR A 37 -22.30 3.94 6.47
N THR A 38 -23.05 4.71 5.67
CA THR A 38 -22.79 4.76 4.24
C THR A 38 -21.44 5.41 3.97
N VAL A 39 -20.54 4.61 3.40
CA VAL A 39 -19.21 5.02 2.98
C VAL A 39 -19.23 5.24 1.48
N TYR A 40 -18.56 6.28 1.02
CA TYR A 40 -18.42 6.61 -0.40
C TYR A 40 -16.97 6.61 -0.80
N GLU A 41 -16.71 6.26 -2.06
CA GLU A 41 -15.41 6.33 -2.72
C GLU A 41 -15.48 7.30 -3.88
N TRP A 42 -14.55 8.25 -3.93
CA TRP A 42 -14.29 9.14 -5.07
C TRP A 42 -12.94 8.78 -5.65
N ARG A 43 -12.82 8.81 -6.97
CA ARG A 43 -11.58 8.48 -7.67
C ARG A 43 -11.03 9.68 -8.38
N PHE A 44 -9.71 9.79 -8.42
CA PHE A 44 -8.97 10.87 -9.06
C PHE A 44 -7.82 10.28 -9.88
N GLU A 45 -7.45 10.93 -10.99
CA GLU A 45 -6.34 10.54 -11.85
C GLU A 45 -5.48 11.75 -12.17
N ASP A 46 -4.16 11.57 -12.17
CA ASP A 46 -3.18 12.55 -12.66
C ASP A 46 -2.35 11.94 -13.79
N VAL A 47 -2.32 12.60 -14.95
CA VAL A 47 -1.50 12.22 -16.10
C VAL A 47 -0.12 12.87 -15.93
N ARG A 48 0.91 12.03 -15.71
CA ARG A 48 2.24 12.49 -15.34
C ARG A 48 3.16 12.83 -16.51
N GLY A 49 2.94 12.23 -17.64
CA GLY A 49 3.82 12.38 -18.80
C GLY A 49 3.12 12.18 -20.13
N THR A 50 3.89 11.76 -21.13
CA THR A 50 3.41 11.56 -22.50
C THR A 50 3.01 10.12 -22.82
N SER A 51 3.43 9.17 -22.01
CA SER A 51 3.01 7.78 -22.15
C SER A 51 1.58 7.60 -21.65
N PRO A 52 0.77 6.75 -22.29
CA PRO A 52 -0.57 6.42 -21.82
C PRO A 52 -0.58 5.72 -20.45
N PHE A 53 0.57 5.16 -20.02
CA PHE A 53 0.72 4.50 -18.71
C PHE A 53 1.32 5.43 -17.64
N ASP A 54 1.76 6.62 -18.03
CA ASP A 54 2.42 7.58 -17.14
C ASP A 54 1.40 8.36 -16.31
N LYS A 55 0.67 7.62 -15.49
CA LYS A 55 -0.44 8.09 -14.67
C LYS A 55 -0.33 7.55 -13.24
N ILE A 56 -0.93 8.26 -12.31
CA ILE A 56 -1.20 7.82 -10.93
C ILE A 56 -2.64 8.10 -10.58
N GLY A 57 -3.21 7.31 -9.65
CA GLY A 57 -4.58 7.48 -9.18
C GLY A 57 -4.67 7.62 -7.68
N LEU A 58 -5.81 8.15 -7.24
CA LEU A 58 -6.19 8.21 -5.84
C LEU A 58 -7.63 7.77 -5.67
N HIS A 59 -7.86 6.92 -4.67
CA HIS A 59 -9.15 6.54 -4.15
C HIS A 59 -9.35 7.26 -2.82
N HIS A 60 -10.37 8.11 -2.72
CA HIS A 60 -10.75 8.80 -1.51
C HIS A 60 -11.98 8.13 -0.91
N VAL A 61 -11.88 7.62 0.31
CA VAL A 61 -12.91 6.82 0.96
C VAL A 61 -13.30 7.47 2.28
N ALA A 62 -14.54 7.92 2.39
CA ALA A 62 -15.03 8.61 3.58
C ALA A 62 -16.53 8.41 3.80
N VAL A 63 -17.02 8.74 5.00
CA VAL A 63 -18.45 8.75 5.34
C VAL A 63 -19.13 9.99 4.75
N GLY A 64 -20.33 9.78 4.22
CA GLY A 64 -21.17 10.88 3.73
C GLY A 64 -21.07 11.06 2.22
N LYS A 65 -22.12 11.61 1.64
CA LYS A 65 -22.25 11.79 0.18
C LYS A 65 -21.32 12.87 -0.38
N GLU A 66 -20.92 13.80 0.45
CA GLU A 66 -19.93 14.83 0.14
C GLU A 66 -18.66 14.56 0.93
N PRO A 67 -17.47 14.66 0.32
CA PRO A 67 -16.22 14.46 1.03
C PRO A 67 -16.03 15.51 2.14
N PRO A 68 -15.44 15.13 3.30
CA PRO A 68 -15.18 16.07 4.37
C PRO A 68 -14.17 17.14 3.93
N SER A 69 -14.46 18.41 4.20
CA SER A 69 -13.57 19.52 3.81
C SER A 69 -12.42 19.80 4.77
N ASP A 70 -12.52 19.36 6.04
CA ASP A 70 -11.48 19.53 7.07
C ASP A 70 -11.54 18.32 8.03
N PRO A 71 -11.20 17.13 7.57
CA PRO A 71 -11.23 15.92 8.39
C PRO A 71 -10.18 16.01 9.50
N ALA A 72 -10.51 15.49 10.71
CA ALA A 72 -9.55 15.48 11.82
C ALA A 72 -8.45 14.42 11.70
N MET A 73 -8.68 13.40 10.89
CA MET A 73 -7.82 12.22 10.73
C MET A 73 -7.69 11.87 9.25
N VAL A 74 -6.47 11.91 8.73
CA VAL A 74 -6.17 11.63 7.31
C VAL A 74 -5.09 10.59 7.21
N ILE A 75 -5.29 9.60 6.34
CA ILE A 75 -4.33 8.56 6.03
C ILE A 75 -4.21 8.36 4.52
N LEU A 76 -2.99 8.13 4.02
CA LEU A 76 -2.72 7.69 2.65
C LEU A 76 -2.13 6.29 2.68
N TYR A 77 -2.82 5.35 2.05
CA TYR A 77 -2.39 3.96 1.89
C TYR A 77 -1.57 3.78 0.61
N LEU A 78 -0.40 3.17 0.76
CA LEU A 78 0.54 2.80 -0.29
C LEU A 78 0.51 1.29 -0.48
N PRO A 79 -0.05 0.78 -1.58
CA PRO A 79 -0.23 -0.66 -1.80
C PRO A 79 1.11 -1.41 -1.95
N GLY A 80 1.05 -2.74 -1.82
CA GLY A 80 2.17 -3.64 -2.07
C GLY A 80 2.42 -3.90 -3.56
N THR A 81 3.36 -4.81 -3.84
CA THR A 81 3.68 -5.25 -5.22
C THR A 81 2.43 -5.76 -5.94
N ASN A 82 2.18 -5.29 -7.15
CA ASN A 82 1.01 -5.62 -7.97
C ASN A 82 -0.35 -5.22 -7.37
N MET A 83 -0.37 -4.50 -6.26
CA MET A 83 -1.60 -3.97 -5.67
C MET A 83 -1.85 -2.54 -6.14
N ASN A 84 -3.09 -2.09 -5.93
CA ASN A 84 -3.57 -0.75 -6.25
C ASN A 84 -4.49 -0.23 -5.15
N GLY A 85 -5.06 0.95 -5.34
CA GLY A 85 -5.93 1.63 -4.37
C GLY A 85 -7.37 1.14 -4.32
N VAL A 86 -7.75 0.19 -5.18
CA VAL A 86 -9.13 -0.33 -5.24
C VAL A 86 -9.56 -0.90 -3.90
N VAL A 87 -10.73 -0.48 -3.41
CA VAL A 87 -11.30 -0.98 -2.15
C VAL A 87 -11.77 -2.42 -2.35
N ALA A 88 -11.01 -3.35 -1.77
CA ALA A 88 -11.34 -4.78 -1.76
C ALA A 88 -10.67 -5.44 -0.55
N PRO A 89 -11.35 -6.35 0.16
CA PRO A 89 -12.78 -6.69 0.05
C PRO A 89 -13.75 -5.52 0.28
N ASP A 90 -15.03 -5.75 -0.03
CA ASP A 90 -16.08 -4.73 0.00
C ASP A 90 -16.90 -4.70 1.31
N ASP A 91 -16.38 -5.30 2.38
CA ASP A 91 -16.95 -5.31 3.71
C ASP A 91 -16.01 -4.71 4.78
N VAL A 92 -16.60 -4.21 5.87
CA VAL A 92 -15.86 -3.49 6.93
C VAL A 92 -14.92 -4.39 7.72
N LYS A 93 -15.25 -5.67 7.88
CA LYS A 93 -14.45 -6.60 8.69
C LYS A 93 -13.12 -6.95 8.01
N HIS A 94 -13.09 -7.00 6.67
CA HIS A 94 -11.95 -7.43 5.88
C HIS A 94 -11.32 -6.31 5.05
N SER A 95 -11.79 -5.05 5.20
CA SER A 95 -11.25 -3.89 4.50
C SER A 95 -10.80 -2.81 5.46
N LEU A 96 -9.48 -2.57 5.51
CA LEU A 96 -8.90 -1.47 6.29
C LEU A 96 -9.51 -0.11 5.87
N ALA A 97 -9.72 0.10 4.58
CA ALA A 97 -10.30 1.33 4.04
C ALA A 97 -11.70 1.58 4.58
N LEU A 98 -12.59 0.59 4.45
CA LEU A 98 -13.97 0.71 4.91
C LEU A 98 -14.07 0.79 6.43
N TYR A 99 -13.25 0.02 7.15
CA TYR A 99 -13.20 0.09 8.61
C TYR A 99 -12.80 1.49 9.09
N LEU A 100 -11.68 2.02 8.60
CA LEU A 100 -11.19 3.33 9.01
C LEU A 100 -12.15 4.46 8.60
N ALA A 101 -12.66 4.41 7.38
CA ALA A 101 -13.63 5.40 6.91
C ALA A 101 -14.92 5.38 7.75
N SER A 102 -15.48 4.19 8.07
CA SER A 102 -16.68 4.08 8.91
C SER A 102 -16.48 4.62 10.33
N HIS A 103 -15.23 4.75 10.77
CA HIS A 103 -14.84 5.35 12.05
C HIS A 103 -14.38 6.82 11.94
N GLY A 104 -14.69 7.47 10.81
CA GLY A 104 -14.44 8.91 10.63
C GLY A 104 -13.02 9.28 10.23
N VAL A 105 -12.23 8.33 9.74
CA VAL A 105 -10.95 8.60 9.10
C VAL A 105 -11.17 8.93 7.63
N ASP A 106 -10.56 9.98 7.16
CA ASP A 106 -10.48 10.33 5.74
C ASP A 106 -9.39 9.49 5.10
N PHE A 107 -9.82 8.38 4.47
CA PHE A 107 -8.91 7.37 3.95
C PHE A 107 -8.64 7.60 2.47
N TRP A 108 -7.36 7.63 2.11
CA TRP A 108 -6.88 7.73 0.74
C TRP A 108 -6.04 6.50 0.41
N ALA A 109 -6.13 6.01 -0.82
CA ALA A 109 -5.27 4.95 -1.33
C ALA A 109 -4.75 5.33 -2.72
N MET A 110 -3.52 4.90 -3.02
CA MET A 110 -2.84 5.27 -4.26
C MET A 110 -2.88 4.13 -5.28
N ASP A 111 -3.16 4.47 -6.54
CA ASP A 111 -2.79 3.64 -7.68
C ASP A 111 -1.42 4.06 -8.19
N TYR A 112 -0.49 3.12 -8.23
CA TYR A 112 0.78 3.34 -8.90
C TYR A 112 0.62 3.30 -10.42
N ARG A 113 1.63 3.75 -11.15
CA ARG A 113 1.72 3.68 -12.62
C ARG A 113 1.43 2.29 -13.19
N THR A 114 1.77 1.25 -12.43
CA THR A 114 1.53 -0.16 -12.78
C THR A 114 0.07 -0.49 -13.02
N HIS A 115 -0.85 0.20 -12.34
CA HIS A 115 -2.30 0.04 -12.51
C HIS A 115 -2.77 0.40 -13.93
N TYR A 116 -2.06 1.31 -14.59
CA TYR A 116 -2.42 1.81 -15.93
C TYR A 116 -1.76 1.02 -17.06
N VAL A 117 -0.95 0.01 -16.77
CA VAL A 117 -0.36 -0.87 -17.79
C VAL A 117 -1.37 -1.95 -18.17
N PRO A 118 -1.89 -1.94 -19.40
CA PRO A 118 -2.83 -2.96 -19.83
C PRO A 118 -2.23 -4.37 -19.74
N PRO A 119 -3.00 -5.36 -19.26
CA PRO A 119 -2.48 -6.70 -19.03
C PRO A 119 -2.15 -7.48 -20.31
N ASP A 120 -2.52 -6.99 -21.49
CA ASP A 120 -2.20 -7.58 -22.79
C ASP A 120 -0.84 -7.13 -23.37
N LYS A 121 -0.16 -6.17 -22.73
CA LYS A 121 1.16 -5.68 -23.15
C LYS A 121 2.24 -6.72 -22.93
N THR A 122 3.23 -6.75 -23.82
CA THR A 122 4.36 -7.71 -23.76
C THR A 122 5.62 -7.12 -24.39
N GLY A 123 6.78 -7.67 -24.03
CA GLY A 123 8.06 -7.31 -24.65
C GLY A 123 8.34 -5.80 -24.64
N ASP A 124 8.63 -5.24 -25.80
CA ASP A 124 9.01 -3.82 -25.95
C ASP A 124 7.89 -2.83 -25.61
N ASP A 125 6.63 -3.25 -25.57
CA ASP A 125 5.53 -2.40 -25.07
C ASP A 125 5.70 -2.04 -23.59
N LEU A 126 6.48 -2.81 -22.85
CA LEU A 126 6.77 -2.62 -21.43
C LEU A 126 8.08 -1.87 -21.16
N LYS A 127 8.80 -1.42 -22.20
CA LYS A 127 10.16 -0.84 -22.09
C LYS A 127 10.25 0.37 -21.14
N GLU A 128 9.17 1.14 -21.00
CA GLU A 128 9.17 2.30 -20.10
C GLU A 128 9.28 1.92 -18.63
N LEU A 129 8.88 0.69 -18.22
CA LEU A 129 9.02 0.19 -16.87
C LEU A 129 10.50 0.10 -16.42
N LYS A 130 11.44 0.10 -17.38
CA LYS A 130 12.90 0.20 -17.11
C LYS A 130 13.26 1.48 -16.37
N GLY A 131 12.50 2.57 -16.57
CA GLY A 131 12.69 3.85 -15.89
C GLY A 131 11.87 4.03 -14.62
N TRP A 132 11.05 3.06 -14.22
CA TRP A 132 10.15 3.18 -13.08
C TRP A 132 10.82 2.77 -11.77
N THR A 133 11.80 3.57 -11.40
CA THR A 133 12.65 3.40 -10.21
C THR A 133 11.90 3.73 -8.92
N TYR A 134 12.50 3.40 -7.78
CA TYR A 134 11.98 3.85 -6.47
C TYR A 134 11.94 5.37 -6.34
N ASP A 135 12.91 6.09 -6.93
CA ASP A 135 12.92 7.56 -6.90
C ASP A 135 11.75 8.16 -7.69
N LEU A 136 11.39 7.53 -8.82
CA LEU A 136 10.20 7.94 -9.57
C LEU A 136 8.93 7.71 -8.76
N PHE A 137 8.79 6.54 -8.11
CA PHE A 137 7.64 6.27 -7.24
C PHE A 137 7.59 7.21 -6.03
N ALA A 138 8.73 7.56 -5.45
CA ALA A 138 8.77 8.55 -4.36
C ALA A 138 8.29 9.94 -4.84
N SER A 139 8.63 10.35 -6.06
CA SER A 139 8.10 11.58 -6.67
C SER A 139 6.58 11.52 -6.93
N ASP A 140 6.07 10.36 -7.32
CA ASP A 140 4.62 10.16 -7.49
C ASP A 140 3.88 10.22 -6.14
N ILE A 141 4.46 9.60 -5.10
CA ILE A 141 3.93 9.69 -3.73
C ILE A 141 3.97 11.12 -3.22
N GLU A 142 5.01 11.91 -3.54
CA GLU A 142 5.06 13.33 -3.18
C GLU A 142 3.88 14.09 -3.79
N GLN A 143 3.52 13.83 -5.04
CA GLN A 143 2.37 14.46 -5.68
C GLN A 143 1.06 14.05 -4.99
N ALA A 144 0.88 12.75 -4.70
CA ALA A 144 -0.28 12.24 -3.98
C ALA A 144 -0.41 12.89 -2.59
N VAL A 145 0.67 12.92 -1.80
CA VAL A 145 0.68 13.55 -0.47
C VAL A 145 0.37 15.05 -0.56
N ASN A 146 0.97 15.77 -1.51
CA ASN A 146 0.73 17.19 -1.70
C ASN A 146 -0.74 17.47 -2.05
N PHE A 147 -1.34 16.64 -2.92
CA PHE A 147 -2.76 16.75 -3.27
C PHE A 147 -3.65 16.48 -2.06
N VAL A 148 -3.42 15.38 -1.32
CA VAL A 148 -4.20 15.01 -0.13
C VAL A 148 -4.07 16.09 0.94
N CYS A 149 -2.87 16.57 1.23
CA CYS A 149 -2.64 17.65 2.20
C CYS A 149 -3.38 18.94 1.81
N ALA A 150 -3.35 19.31 0.53
CA ALA A 150 -4.07 20.49 0.04
C ALA A 150 -5.60 20.31 0.11
N HIS A 151 -6.09 19.13 -0.28
CA HIS A 151 -7.52 18.81 -0.30
C HIS A 151 -8.13 18.76 1.11
N THR A 152 -7.38 18.28 2.08
CA THR A 152 -7.81 18.08 3.47
C THR A 152 -7.37 19.19 4.43
N HIS A 153 -6.65 20.19 3.93
CA HIS A 153 -6.05 21.27 4.72
C HIS A 153 -5.11 20.79 5.85
N HIS A 154 -4.45 19.66 5.63
CA HIS A 154 -3.46 19.10 6.54
C HIS A 154 -2.03 19.48 6.14
N GLY A 155 -1.18 19.81 7.12
CA GLY A 155 0.26 19.98 6.88
C GLY A 155 1.04 18.67 6.91
N LYS A 156 0.48 17.64 7.55
CA LYS A 156 1.02 16.28 7.68
C LYS A 156 -0.11 15.28 7.68
N ILE A 157 0.14 14.10 7.11
CA ILE A 157 -0.79 12.98 7.11
C ILE A 157 -0.12 11.71 7.62
N VAL A 158 -0.92 10.72 8.04
CA VAL A 158 -0.42 9.38 8.33
C VAL A 158 -0.22 8.65 7.01
N LEU A 159 0.91 7.95 6.87
CA LEU A 159 1.13 7.00 5.77
C LEU A 159 0.87 5.58 6.26
N ALA A 160 0.30 4.74 5.43
CA ALA A 160 0.19 3.31 5.66
C ALA A 160 0.72 2.57 4.45
N GLY A 161 1.72 1.71 4.64
CA GLY A 161 2.26 0.87 3.57
C GLY A 161 1.99 -0.60 3.84
N PHE A 162 1.72 -1.37 2.79
CA PHE A 162 1.68 -2.82 2.86
C PHE A 162 2.81 -3.43 2.03
N SER A 163 3.55 -4.41 2.59
CA SER A 163 4.59 -5.12 1.84
C SER A 163 5.62 -4.14 1.24
N ARG A 164 5.75 -4.06 -0.08
CA ARG A 164 6.61 -3.07 -0.77
C ARG A 164 6.16 -1.62 -0.53
N GLY A 165 4.88 -1.40 -0.27
CA GLY A 165 4.38 -0.09 0.15
C GLY A 165 5.06 0.43 1.42
N VAL A 166 5.48 -0.48 2.33
CA VAL A 166 6.28 -0.13 3.52
C VAL A 166 7.66 0.43 3.11
N THR A 167 8.31 -0.18 2.12
CA THR A 167 9.56 0.35 1.56
C THR A 167 9.36 1.79 1.03
N ASN A 168 8.25 2.00 0.31
CA ASN A 168 7.90 3.28 -0.28
C ASN A 168 7.59 4.35 0.79
N GLU A 169 6.83 4.02 1.85
CA GLU A 169 6.51 4.98 2.92
C GLU A 169 7.75 5.40 3.73
N TYR A 170 8.67 4.45 4.01
CA TYR A 170 9.93 4.78 4.67
C TYR A 170 10.85 5.61 3.77
N LEU A 171 10.91 5.31 2.47
CA LEU A 171 11.68 6.10 1.51
C LEU A 171 11.13 7.53 1.42
N TYR A 172 9.81 7.67 1.27
CA TYR A 172 9.16 8.98 1.26
C TYR A 172 9.42 9.74 2.57
N THR A 173 9.31 9.07 3.71
CA THR A 173 9.59 9.68 5.02
C THR A 173 11.05 10.13 5.17
N ALA A 174 12.00 9.39 4.59
CA ALA A 174 13.41 9.79 4.57
C ALA A 174 13.64 11.07 3.75
N LEU A 175 12.85 11.29 2.70
CA LEU A 175 12.94 12.45 1.81
C LEU A 175 12.13 13.65 2.32
N HIS A 176 10.96 13.42 2.92
CA HIS A 176 9.96 14.43 3.27
C HIS A 176 9.34 14.19 4.67
N PRO A 177 10.15 14.14 5.75
CA PRO A 177 9.65 13.88 7.10
C PRO A 177 8.68 14.95 7.61
N GLU A 178 8.77 16.16 7.04
CA GLU A 178 7.88 17.28 7.39
C GLU A 178 6.42 17.06 6.99
N ASN A 179 6.14 16.13 6.08
CA ASN A 179 4.79 15.84 5.58
C ASN A 179 4.16 14.62 6.27
N VAL A 180 4.90 13.90 7.13
CA VAL A 180 4.48 12.64 7.72
C VAL A 180 4.18 12.80 9.21
N ALA A 181 2.93 12.50 9.60
CA ALA A 181 2.46 12.53 10.99
C ALA A 181 2.73 11.22 11.73
N GLY A 182 2.76 10.09 11.02
CA GLY A 182 3.01 8.75 11.54
C GLY A 182 3.06 7.72 10.42
N ILE A 183 3.60 6.56 10.71
CA ILE A 183 3.74 5.41 9.80
C ILE A 183 2.95 4.23 10.35
N VAL A 184 2.20 3.55 9.48
CA VAL A 184 1.51 2.29 9.72
C VAL A 184 2.12 1.23 8.78
N ALA A 185 3.10 0.48 9.28
CA ALA A 185 3.81 -0.52 8.48
C ALA A 185 3.09 -1.88 8.55
N LEU A 186 2.48 -2.29 7.44
CA LEU A 186 1.72 -3.52 7.32
C LEU A 186 2.57 -4.59 6.63
N ASP A 187 3.16 -5.47 7.41
CA ASP A 187 3.91 -6.65 6.98
C ASP A 187 4.98 -6.40 5.90
N GLY A 188 5.78 -5.37 6.11
CA GLY A 188 6.89 -4.99 5.24
C GLY A 188 8.02 -4.35 6.01
N PHE A 189 9.15 -4.11 5.33
CA PHE A 189 10.37 -3.59 5.94
C PHE A 189 11.20 -2.76 4.95
N ILE A 190 12.25 -2.12 5.45
CA ILE A 190 13.25 -1.42 4.65
C ILE A 190 14.11 -2.44 3.91
N SER A 191 13.98 -2.49 2.59
CA SER A 191 14.87 -3.31 1.76
C SER A 191 16.23 -2.61 1.61
N SER A 192 17.27 -3.19 2.22
CA SER A 192 18.64 -2.71 2.12
C SER A 192 19.53 -3.66 1.29
N ARG A 193 18.97 -4.21 0.22
CA ARG A 193 19.72 -5.10 -0.67
C ARG A 193 20.88 -4.35 -1.33
N ALA A 194 22.01 -5.02 -1.50
CA ALA A 194 23.07 -4.48 -2.35
C ALA A 194 22.53 -4.27 -3.78
N PRO A 195 22.84 -3.15 -4.44
CA PRO A 195 22.48 -2.97 -5.84
C PRO A 195 23.03 -4.12 -6.69
N LYS A 196 22.27 -4.54 -7.68
CA LYS A 196 22.65 -5.57 -8.64
C LYS A 196 22.87 -4.94 -10.01
N GLU A 197 23.39 -5.70 -10.95
CA GLU A 197 23.39 -5.32 -12.35
C GLU A 197 21.96 -5.10 -12.82
N PRO A 198 21.72 -4.05 -13.63
CA PRO A 198 20.38 -3.74 -14.11
C PRO A 198 19.82 -4.90 -14.94
N PRO A 199 18.48 -5.06 -15.00
CA PRO A 199 17.86 -6.11 -15.80
C PRO A 199 18.26 -6.02 -17.26
N ALA A 200 18.36 -7.17 -17.93
CA ALA A 200 18.67 -7.24 -19.35
C ALA A 200 17.60 -6.51 -20.18
N ASP A 201 18.01 -6.03 -21.38
CA ASP A 201 17.04 -5.46 -22.30
C ASP A 201 15.98 -6.52 -22.69
N GLY A 202 14.72 -6.12 -22.66
CA GLY A 202 13.58 -7.00 -22.88
C GLY A 202 12.99 -7.61 -21.58
N ASP A 203 13.68 -7.48 -20.45
CA ASP A 203 13.26 -7.99 -19.15
C ASP A 203 12.83 -6.83 -18.22
N TYR A 204 11.74 -6.16 -18.58
CA TYR A 204 11.35 -4.89 -17.99
C TYR A 204 10.39 -5.02 -16.79
N ALA A 205 9.64 -6.10 -16.69
CA ALA A 205 8.58 -6.27 -15.73
C ALA A 205 8.54 -7.67 -15.13
N ASP A 206 8.25 -7.74 -13.84
CA ASP A 206 7.81 -8.96 -13.19
C ASP A 206 6.33 -9.18 -13.49
N ASP A 207 6.01 -10.36 -14.05
CA ASP A 207 4.65 -10.78 -14.39
C ASP A 207 4.09 -11.65 -13.26
N ILE A 208 3.03 -11.18 -12.60
CA ILE A 208 2.32 -11.96 -11.57
C ILE A 208 1.80 -13.30 -12.12
N GLY A 209 1.62 -13.40 -13.44
CA GLY A 209 1.19 -14.61 -14.12
C GLY A 209 2.15 -15.80 -14.01
N GLY A 210 3.45 -15.60 -13.79
CA GLY A 210 4.46 -16.62 -13.50
C GLY A 210 4.32 -17.99 -14.19
N ALA A 211 5.23 -18.91 -13.85
CA ALA A 211 5.38 -20.20 -14.53
C ALA A 211 4.23 -21.20 -14.31
N HIS A 212 3.51 -21.11 -13.18
CA HIS A 212 2.55 -22.14 -12.79
C HIS A 212 1.09 -21.81 -13.14
N LEU A 213 0.75 -20.52 -13.19
CA LEU A 213 -0.60 -20.05 -13.47
C LEU A 213 -0.52 -18.68 -14.14
N THR A 214 -0.94 -18.57 -15.39
CA THR A 214 -0.95 -17.29 -16.13
C THR A 214 -1.86 -16.28 -15.44
N TYR A 215 -1.64 -14.99 -15.71
CA TYR A 215 -2.47 -13.91 -15.15
C TYR A 215 -3.97 -14.16 -15.36
N ASP A 216 -4.40 -14.50 -16.59
CA ASP A 216 -5.80 -14.75 -16.90
C ASP A 216 -6.39 -15.95 -16.15
N LYS A 217 -5.60 -17.03 -16.02
CA LYS A 217 -6.03 -18.20 -15.24
C LYS A 217 -6.15 -17.90 -13.75
N ARG A 218 -5.31 -16.99 -13.22
CA ARG A 218 -5.43 -16.51 -11.84
C ARG A 218 -6.73 -15.74 -11.66
N LYS A 219 -7.02 -14.78 -12.53
CA LYS A 219 -8.28 -14.03 -12.49
C LYS A 219 -9.49 -14.96 -12.58
N ALA A 220 -9.48 -15.91 -13.52
CA ALA A 220 -10.54 -16.90 -13.64
C ALA A 220 -10.72 -17.77 -12.38
N LEU A 221 -9.61 -18.13 -11.70
CA LEU A 221 -9.69 -18.83 -10.41
C LEU A 221 -10.33 -17.95 -9.32
N MET A 222 -9.95 -16.66 -9.23
CA MET A 222 -10.54 -15.74 -8.25
C MET A 222 -12.04 -15.54 -8.52
N GLU A 223 -12.44 -15.31 -9.78
CA GLU A 223 -13.85 -15.21 -10.20
C GLU A 223 -14.65 -16.46 -9.82
N LEU A 224 -14.06 -17.64 -10.03
CA LEU A 224 -14.69 -18.92 -9.66
C LEU A 224 -14.88 -19.04 -8.15
N VAL A 225 -13.86 -18.67 -7.35
CA VAL A 225 -13.95 -18.73 -5.88
C VAL A 225 -14.97 -17.73 -5.35
N ILE A 226 -15.03 -16.53 -5.89
CA ILE A 226 -16.03 -15.50 -5.50
C ILE A 226 -17.45 -16.00 -5.82
N GLY A 227 -17.66 -16.61 -7.00
CA GLY A 227 -18.97 -17.04 -7.44
C GLY A 227 -19.44 -18.39 -6.87
N ASN A 228 -18.53 -19.35 -6.70
CA ASN A 228 -18.82 -20.70 -6.22
C ASN A 228 -17.56 -21.37 -5.62
N PRO A 229 -17.18 -21.03 -4.38
CA PRO A 229 -15.94 -21.52 -3.77
C PRO A 229 -15.88 -23.06 -3.62
N ASP A 230 -17.03 -23.68 -3.41
CA ASP A 230 -17.13 -25.13 -3.23
C ASP A 230 -17.41 -25.89 -4.55
N GLY A 231 -17.45 -25.17 -5.68
CA GLY A 231 -17.53 -25.74 -7.01
C GLY A 231 -16.24 -26.46 -7.44
N PRO A 232 -16.25 -27.19 -8.56
CA PRO A 232 -15.10 -27.96 -9.02
C PRO A 232 -13.91 -27.06 -9.33
N ALA A 233 -12.72 -27.49 -8.87
CA ALA A 233 -11.47 -26.77 -9.15
C ALA A 233 -11.12 -26.82 -10.65
N PRO A 234 -10.52 -25.73 -11.20
CA PRO A 234 -10.02 -25.73 -12.57
C PRO A 234 -8.79 -26.63 -12.75
N ILE A 235 -8.06 -26.93 -11.65
CA ILE A 235 -6.95 -27.89 -11.64
C ILE A 235 -7.45 -29.20 -11.03
N PRO A 236 -7.47 -30.30 -11.76
CA PRO A 236 -8.06 -31.59 -11.32
C PRO A 236 -7.45 -32.21 -10.05
N LYS A 237 -6.28 -31.73 -9.62
CA LYS A 237 -5.61 -32.13 -8.39
C LYS A 237 -6.42 -31.75 -7.14
N TYR A 238 -7.20 -30.66 -7.20
CA TYR A 238 -7.99 -30.12 -6.11
C TYR A 238 -9.47 -30.44 -6.31
N LYS A 239 -10.19 -30.63 -5.21
CA LYS A 239 -11.63 -30.94 -5.25
C LYS A 239 -12.46 -29.71 -5.53
N THR A 240 -12.13 -28.57 -4.89
CA THR A 240 -12.89 -27.33 -4.97
C THR A 240 -12.03 -26.17 -5.42
N ALA A 241 -12.68 -25.11 -5.91
CA ALA A 241 -12.01 -23.85 -6.25
C ALA A 241 -11.34 -23.23 -5.02
N ARG A 242 -11.99 -23.30 -3.84
CA ARG A 242 -11.45 -22.91 -2.54
C ARG A 242 -10.12 -23.61 -2.24
N GLU A 243 -10.10 -24.94 -2.28
CA GLU A 243 -8.89 -25.73 -2.03
C GLU A 243 -7.76 -25.37 -3.00
N ASN A 244 -8.10 -25.08 -4.26
CA ASN A 244 -7.11 -24.64 -5.25
C ASN A 244 -6.53 -23.26 -4.89
N LEU A 245 -7.36 -22.29 -4.50
CA LEU A 245 -6.89 -20.98 -4.11
C LEU A 245 -6.04 -21.03 -2.84
N GLU A 246 -6.48 -21.72 -1.81
CA GLU A 246 -5.73 -21.91 -0.56
C GLU A 246 -4.34 -22.50 -0.81
N HIS A 247 -4.22 -23.45 -1.73
CA HIS A 247 -2.93 -23.94 -2.16
C HIS A 247 -2.08 -22.86 -2.85
N VAL A 248 -2.68 -22.09 -3.75
CA VAL A 248 -1.98 -21.03 -4.49
C VAL A 248 -1.42 -19.94 -3.56
N VAL A 249 -2.17 -19.54 -2.54
CA VAL A 249 -1.73 -18.48 -1.60
C VAL A 249 -0.78 -18.99 -0.52
N ARG A 250 -0.81 -20.28 -0.19
CA ARG A 250 0.07 -20.89 0.80
C ARG A 250 1.46 -21.17 0.25
N ASP A 251 1.54 -21.76 -0.93
CA ASP A 251 2.78 -22.34 -1.44
C ASP A 251 3.65 -21.31 -2.17
N ALA A 252 4.96 -21.48 -2.05
CA ALA A 252 5.94 -20.69 -2.78
C ALA A 252 5.74 -20.78 -4.29
N GLY A 253 5.77 -19.64 -4.98
CA GLY A 253 5.54 -19.56 -6.42
C GLY A 253 4.06 -19.62 -6.83
N GLY A 254 3.13 -19.62 -5.86
CA GLY A 254 1.70 -19.64 -6.13
C GLY A 254 1.19 -18.36 -6.82
N VAL A 255 1.00 -17.28 -6.10
CA VAL A 255 0.48 -16.02 -6.67
C VAL A 255 1.57 -15.25 -7.41
N PHE A 256 2.78 -15.18 -6.86
CA PHE A 256 3.87 -14.33 -7.36
C PHE A 256 4.99 -15.09 -8.09
N GLY A 257 4.69 -16.23 -8.66
CA GLY A 257 5.56 -16.95 -9.62
C GLY A 257 6.92 -17.41 -9.09
N GLY A 258 7.75 -16.80 -8.50
CA GLY A 258 9.09 -17.18 -8.00
C GLY A 258 9.54 -16.35 -6.81
N HIS A 259 8.74 -15.40 -6.39
CA HIS A 259 9.08 -14.48 -5.32
C HIS A 259 8.72 -14.98 -3.90
N GLY A 260 8.46 -16.25 -3.75
CA GLY A 260 8.02 -16.86 -2.50
C GLY A 260 6.52 -16.96 -2.36
N GLY A 261 6.06 -17.77 -1.44
CA GLY A 261 4.64 -17.89 -1.10
C GLY A 261 4.20 -16.73 -0.22
N LEU A 262 2.90 -16.48 -0.23
CA LEU A 262 2.27 -15.58 0.73
C LEU A 262 2.15 -16.23 2.11
N ALA A 263 2.39 -17.55 2.16
CA ALA A 263 2.37 -18.39 3.36
C ALA A 263 1.06 -18.31 4.18
N ASN A 264 -0.04 -17.96 3.51
CA ASN A 264 -1.36 -17.85 4.12
C ASN A 264 -1.93 -19.24 4.44
N PRO A 265 -2.17 -19.58 5.72
CA PRO A 265 -2.85 -20.81 6.08
C PRO A 265 -4.36 -20.69 5.82
N PRO A 266 -5.05 -21.81 5.51
CA PRO A 266 -6.45 -21.78 5.08
C PRO A 266 -7.45 -21.41 6.20
N ASP A 267 -7.03 -21.45 7.45
CA ASP A 267 -7.86 -21.14 8.63
C ASP A 267 -7.78 -19.69 9.09
N LYS A 268 -6.90 -18.88 8.49
CA LYS A 268 -6.66 -17.49 8.91
C LYS A 268 -7.46 -16.46 8.13
N SER A 269 -7.72 -16.71 6.87
CA SER A 269 -8.54 -15.84 6.03
C SER A 269 -9.61 -16.64 5.28
N ASP A 270 -10.77 -16.06 5.05
CA ASP A 270 -11.75 -16.65 4.16
C ASP A 270 -11.26 -16.61 2.70
N ALA A 271 -11.43 -17.72 1.97
CA ALA A 271 -10.95 -17.83 0.60
C ALA A 271 -11.67 -16.87 -0.36
N VAL A 272 -12.94 -16.52 -0.09
CA VAL A 272 -13.69 -15.56 -0.92
C VAL A 272 -13.13 -14.15 -0.72
N GLU A 273 -12.81 -13.77 0.52
CA GLU A 273 -12.22 -12.45 0.82
C GLU A 273 -10.79 -12.33 0.26
N LEU A 274 -10.00 -13.39 0.34
CA LEU A 274 -8.71 -13.47 -0.36
C LEU A 274 -8.88 -13.33 -1.88
N ALA A 275 -9.87 -13.98 -2.47
CA ALA A 275 -10.14 -13.90 -3.91
C ALA A 275 -10.59 -12.48 -4.32
N LYS A 276 -11.45 -11.81 -3.52
CA LYS A 276 -11.86 -10.42 -3.76
C LYS A 276 -10.66 -9.46 -3.74
N LEU A 277 -9.70 -9.66 -2.84
CA LEU A 277 -8.47 -8.88 -2.84
C LEU A 277 -7.60 -9.20 -4.06
N LEU A 278 -7.32 -10.48 -4.30
CA LEU A 278 -6.36 -10.93 -5.33
C LEU A 278 -6.82 -10.66 -6.77
N ILE A 279 -8.13 -10.60 -7.03
CA ILE A 279 -8.66 -10.31 -8.36
C ILE A 279 -8.36 -8.88 -8.81
N THR A 280 -8.12 -7.95 -7.86
CA THR A 280 -7.80 -6.55 -8.14
C THR A 280 -6.33 -6.34 -8.52
N TYR A 281 -5.46 -7.35 -8.34
CA TYR A 281 -4.03 -7.19 -8.57
C TYR A 281 -3.70 -6.88 -10.02
N ASP A 282 -2.81 -5.92 -10.22
CA ASP A 282 -2.24 -5.57 -11.50
C ASP A 282 -1.24 -6.63 -11.96
N ARG A 283 -1.12 -6.82 -13.27
CA ARG A 283 -0.26 -7.87 -13.84
C ARG A 283 1.22 -7.60 -13.64
N TYR A 284 1.66 -6.35 -13.84
CA TYR A 284 3.07 -6.01 -13.97
C TYR A 284 3.60 -5.20 -12.80
N TRP A 285 4.87 -5.44 -12.47
CA TRP A 285 5.66 -4.60 -11.57
C TRP A 285 7.01 -4.25 -12.21
N PRO A 286 7.54 -3.02 -12.06
CA PRO A 286 8.80 -2.64 -12.68
C PRO A 286 9.98 -3.42 -12.06
N LYS A 287 10.61 -4.26 -12.88
CA LYS A 287 11.68 -5.16 -12.44
C LYS A 287 12.93 -4.42 -11.98
N VAL A 288 13.17 -3.20 -12.49
CA VAL A 288 14.30 -2.36 -12.08
C VAL A 288 14.37 -2.17 -10.56
N GLN A 289 13.25 -2.12 -9.87
CA GLN A 289 13.22 -1.93 -8.41
C GLN A 289 13.82 -3.10 -7.62
N ASP A 290 13.91 -4.31 -8.19
CA ASP A 290 14.57 -5.45 -7.54
C ASP A 290 16.10 -5.39 -7.65
N PHE A 291 16.62 -4.49 -8.48
CA PHE A 291 18.05 -4.25 -8.70
C PHE A 291 18.57 -3.00 -7.98
N GLU A 292 17.70 -2.19 -7.43
CA GLU A 292 18.05 -0.96 -6.72
C GLU A 292 18.18 -1.15 -5.21
N ASN A 293 18.98 -0.29 -4.59
CA ASN A 293 18.90 -0.02 -3.16
C ASN A 293 18.39 1.42 -2.96
N PRO A 294 17.12 1.63 -2.60
CA PRO A 294 16.59 2.98 -2.43
C PRO A 294 17.13 3.68 -1.16
N PHE A 295 17.70 2.93 -0.20
CA PHE A 295 18.19 3.47 1.06
C PHE A 295 19.71 3.65 1.06
N THR A 296 20.16 4.80 0.55
CA THR A 296 21.53 5.24 0.71
C THR A 296 21.86 5.55 2.20
N PRO A 297 23.13 5.58 2.61
CA PRO A 297 23.51 5.98 3.98
C PRO A 297 22.92 7.32 4.40
N ASP A 298 22.85 8.31 3.50
CA ASP A 298 22.28 9.63 3.78
C ASP A 298 20.77 9.56 4.00
N ARG A 299 20.02 8.77 3.21
CA ARG A 299 18.58 8.54 3.38
C ARG A 299 18.29 7.81 4.68
N LEU A 300 19.08 6.81 5.04
CA LEU A 300 18.94 6.13 6.34
C LEU A 300 19.23 7.08 7.51
N ALA A 301 20.24 7.94 7.38
CA ALA A 301 20.52 8.95 8.38
C ALA A 301 19.41 10.01 8.50
N ALA A 302 18.82 10.42 7.38
CA ALA A 302 17.66 11.32 7.37
C ALA A 302 16.43 10.68 8.00
N LEU A 303 16.13 9.41 7.63
CA LEU A 303 15.04 8.63 8.22
C LEU A 303 15.19 8.53 9.75
N LYS A 304 16.41 8.20 10.23
CA LYS A 304 16.70 8.09 11.66
C LYS A 304 16.51 9.41 12.42
N LYS A 305 16.70 10.54 11.75
CA LYS A 305 16.50 11.88 12.34
C LYS A 305 15.04 12.34 12.28
N SER A 306 14.19 11.67 11.51
CA SER A 306 12.80 12.09 11.31
C SER A 306 12.00 12.06 12.60
N GLY A 307 12.27 11.11 13.50
CA GLY A 307 11.54 10.90 14.75
C GLY A 307 10.07 10.57 14.55
N VAL A 308 9.65 10.20 13.33
CA VAL A 308 8.25 9.92 13.00
C VAL A 308 7.77 8.68 13.76
N PRO A 309 6.63 8.74 14.49
CA PRO A 309 6.09 7.61 15.21
C PRO A 309 5.65 6.48 14.27
N VAL A 310 5.78 5.23 14.74
CA VAL A 310 5.49 4.04 13.92
C VAL A 310 4.61 3.04 14.70
N ILE A 311 3.61 2.49 14.03
CA ILE A 311 2.99 1.23 14.40
C ILE A 311 3.27 0.21 13.28
N ALA A 312 3.77 -0.97 13.65
CA ALA A 312 4.17 -2.00 12.69
C ALA A 312 3.58 -3.36 13.06
N PHE A 313 3.23 -4.11 12.03
CA PHE A 313 2.59 -5.41 12.11
C PHE A 313 3.36 -6.41 11.26
N ALA A 314 3.60 -7.62 11.79
CA ALA A 314 4.35 -8.65 11.08
C ALA A 314 3.69 -10.02 11.18
N SER A 315 3.49 -10.67 10.04
CA SER A 315 3.17 -12.10 9.96
C SER A 315 4.40 -12.95 10.31
N THR A 316 4.19 -14.19 10.74
CA THR A 316 5.31 -15.07 11.15
C THR A 316 5.61 -16.20 10.18
N ASN A 317 4.70 -16.48 9.22
CA ASN A 317 4.84 -17.65 8.34
C ASN A 317 5.70 -17.41 7.10
N ILE A 318 5.98 -16.17 6.71
CA ILE A 318 6.75 -15.87 5.50
C ILE A 318 8.18 -16.39 5.61
N ALA A 319 8.87 -16.02 6.68
CA ALA A 319 10.23 -16.48 6.98
C ALA A 319 10.54 -16.28 8.47
N PRO A 320 11.45 -17.09 9.05
CA PRO A 320 11.78 -17.02 10.48
C PRO A 320 12.30 -15.64 10.94
N ASN A 321 13.01 -14.92 10.07
CA ASN A 321 13.57 -13.60 10.36
C ASN A 321 12.65 -12.43 9.94
N TRP A 322 11.51 -12.71 9.31
CA TRP A 322 10.61 -11.67 8.80
C TRP A 322 10.13 -10.71 9.90
N PRO A 323 9.62 -11.18 11.06
CA PRO A 323 9.18 -10.28 12.12
C PRO A 323 10.29 -9.37 12.66
N SER A 324 11.51 -9.89 12.79
CA SER A 324 12.65 -9.08 13.26
C SER A 324 13.05 -8.00 12.26
N MET A 325 12.95 -8.26 10.96
CA MET A 325 13.21 -7.26 9.91
C MET A 325 12.15 -6.15 9.93
N VAL A 326 10.89 -6.48 10.14
CA VAL A 326 9.80 -5.50 10.29
C VAL A 326 10.00 -4.64 11.55
N GLU A 327 10.35 -5.27 12.68
CA GLU A 327 10.62 -4.57 13.95
C GLU A 327 11.82 -3.63 13.84
N GLU A 328 12.91 -4.07 13.22
CA GLU A 328 14.10 -3.25 12.96
C GLU A 328 13.76 -2.04 12.07
N ALA A 329 12.97 -2.26 11.02
CA ALA A 329 12.49 -1.17 10.16
C ALA A 329 11.64 -0.16 10.94
N ALA A 330 10.77 -0.60 11.84
CA ALA A 330 9.96 0.29 12.67
C ALA A 330 10.82 1.22 13.55
N HIS A 331 11.95 0.75 14.05
CA HIS A 331 12.89 1.54 14.85
C HIS A 331 13.82 2.44 14.01
N SER A 332 13.83 2.31 12.70
CA SER A 332 14.73 3.07 11.82
C SER A 332 14.44 4.57 11.77
N THR A 333 13.24 5.01 12.12
CA THR A 333 12.87 6.45 12.21
C THR A 333 13.52 7.17 13.39
N GLY A 334 14.11 6.43 14.34
CA GLY A 334 14.65 6.99 15.57
C GLY A 334 13.60 7.52 16.56
N SER A 335 12.33 7.25 16.32
CA SER A 335 11.22 7.61 17.21
C SER A 335 11.27 6.79 18.51
N ALA A 336 10.99 7.45 19.64
CA ALA A 336 10.71 6.74 20.90
C ALA A 336 9.29 6.16 20.95
N ASN A 337 8.40 6.55 20.03
CA ASN A 337 7.02 6.08 19.95
C ASN A 337 6.89 5.04 18.82
N VAL A 338 7.34 3.83 19.11
CA VAL A 338 7.24 2.66 18.22
C VAL A 338 6.37 1.60 18.90
N ARG A 339 5.43 1.04 18.11
CA ARG A 339 4.62 -0.11 18.51
C ARG A 339 4.83 -1.21 17.49
N PHE A 340 5.00 -2.42 17.95
CA PHE A 340 5.21 -3.58 17.11
C PHE A 340 4.34 -4.75 17.55
N THR A 341 3.67 -5.41 16.61
CA THR A 341 2.81 -6.57 16.86
C THR A 341 3.16 -7.70 15.89
N LYS A 342 3.29 -8.92 16.42
CA LYS A 342 3.47 -10.15 15.64
C LYS A 342 2.19 -10.95 15.58
N PHE A 343 1.88 -11.49 14.41
CA PHE A 343 0.77 -12.41 14.16
C PHE A 343 1.29 -13.82 14.05
N ASN A 344 1.09 -14.61 15.09
CA ASN A 344 1.61 -15.97 15.14
C ASN A 344 0.77 -16.91 14.29
N GLY A 345 1.41 -17.54 13.31
CA GLY A 345 0.76 -18.48 12.41
C GLY A 345 0.04 -17.83 11.22
N ASP A 346 0.17 -16.53 11.04
CA ASP A 346 -0.45 -15.80 9.92
C ASP A 346 0.53 -15.64 8.76
N GLY A 347 -0.01 -15.64 7.54
CA GLY A 347 0.70 -15.32 6.32
C GLY A 347 0.61 -13.84 5.94
N HIS A 348 1.16 -13.51 4.79
CA HIS A 348 1.33 -12.13 4.35
C HIS A 348 0.03 -11.35 4.20
N LEU A 349 -0.97 -11.96 3.52
CA LEU A 349 -2.26 -11.30 3.28
C LEU A 349 -3.18 -11.32 4.50
N ASP A 350 -2.94 -12.21 5.48
CA ASP A 350 -3.76 -12.29 6.69
C ASP A 350 -3.69 -11.00 7.52
N VAL A 351 -2.65 -10.19 7.35
CA VAL A 351 -2.55 -8.85 7.95
C VAL A 351 -3.61 -7.88 7.39
N LEU A 352 -4.04 -8.09 6.14
CA LEU A 352 -5.06 -7.24 5.49
C LEU A 352 -6.47 -7.81 5.57
N VAL A 353 -6.63 -9.11 5.33
CA VAL A 353 -7.94 -9.76 5.15
C VAL A 353 -8.16 -10.97 6.06
N GLY A 354 -7.31 -11.12 7.09
CA GLY A 354 -7.44 -12.18 8.08
C GLY A 354 -8.72 -12.05 8.92
N ASN A 355 -9.20 -13.18 9.42
CA ASN A 355 -10.38 -13.23 10.28
C ASN A 355 -10.26 -12.35 11.54
N ASP A 356 -9.02 -12.11 11.99
CA ASP A 356 -8.69 -11.32 13.18
C ASP A 356 -8.14 -9.92 12.81
N SER A 357 -8.08 -9.54 11.52
CA SER A 357 -7.49 -8.25 11.07
C SER A 357 -8.18 -7.04 11.68
N GLU A 358 -9.50 -7.08 11.85
CA GLU A 358 -10.24 -5.98 12.48
C GLU A 358 -9.72 -5.69 13.89
N GLU A 359 -9.60 -6.72 14.74
CA GLU A 359 -9.14 -6.57 16.12
C GLU A 359 -7.64 -6.29 16.22
N MET A 360 -6.84 -7.01 15.42
CA MET A 360 -5.39 -7.05 15.58
C MET A 360 -4.66 -5.96 14.78
N VAL A 361 -5.26 -5.44 13.70
CA VAL A 361 -4.65 -4.45 12.80
C VAL A 361 -5.47 -3.17 12.73
N PHE A 362 -6.76 -3.26 12.38
CA PHE A 362 -7.55 -2.08 12.03
C PHE A 362 -7.84 -1.21 13.25
N ALA A 363 -8.29 -1.84 14.36
CA ALA A 363 -8.56 -1.11 15.59
C ALA A 363 -7.28 -0.47 16.20
N PRO A 364 -6.13 -1.17 16.31
CA PRO A 364 -4.88 -0.55 16.74
C PRO A 364 -4.40 0.57 15.80
N THR A 365 -4.61 0.43 14.49
CA THR A 365 -4.31 1.48 13.50
C THR A 365 -5.17 2.72 13.73
N LEU A 366 -6.48 2.55 13.93
CA LEU A 366 -7.39 3.65 14.27
C LEU A 366 -6.94 4.39 15.54
N GLU A 367 -6.60 3.66 16.59
CA GLU A 367 -6.10 4.26 17.84
C GLU A 367 -4.75 4.97 17.66
N PHE A 368 -3.89 4.48 16.77
CA PHE A 368 -2.66 5.17 16.40
C PHE A 368 -2.96 6.48 15.67
N ILE A 369 -3.85 6.49 14.67
CA ILE A 369 -4.24 7.68 13.91
C ILE A 369 -4.86 8.73 14.84
N LYS A 370 -5.77 8.34 15.77
CA LYS A 370 -6.38 9.24 16.76
C LYS A 370 -5.37 9.99 17.62
N ARG A 371 -4.21 9.40 17.91
CA ARG A 371 -3.14 10.02 18.71
C ARG A 371 -2.27 10.97 17.90
N HIS A 372 -2.26 10.83 16.58
CA HIS A 372 -1.43 11.61 15.67
C HIS A 372 -2.27 12.49 14.73
N ARG A 373 -3.57 12.66 15.09
CA ARG A 373 -4.47 13.58 14.39
C ARG A 373 -4.02 15.04 14.53
N LYS A 374 -4.57 15.90 13.64
CA LYS A 374 -4.39 17.36 13.65
C LYS A 374 -4.72 17.98 15.00
#